data_3cbdc2bade9b5114c9633940fdf467c3
#
_entry.id   3cbdc2bade9b5114c9633940fdf467c3
#
_cell.length_a   1.000
_cell.length_b   1.000
_cell.length_c   1.000
_cell.angle_alpha   90.00
_cell.angle_beta   90.00
_cell.angle_gamma   90.00
#
_symmetry.space_group_name_H-M   'P 1'
#
loop_
_entity.id
_entity.type
_entity.pdbx_description
1 polymer ?
#
loop_
_entity_poly.entity_id
_entity_poly.type
_entity_poly.pdbx_seq_one_letter_code
_entity_poly.pdbx_strand_id
1 'polypeptide(L)'
;IKHKECFIPNIIKHWNLQPVSKYAREAAEFVNLYSKWRGINRWPALVMVMDLLRERPEVQQRHAVIPEMNSIRAFIDSGYPLSNDGLKQYMAEQGTDDELERGLRWSLAVNATIADMVHGIPPFPYVRESLEAMQNHADVIVVSATPLEALTREWQEHDIAKYVRVIAGQEMGSKREHLALAAKGKYPPDHVLMVGDAPGDMKAARANDALFFPVNPGHEEESWERFYKEGLQKFLNGEYAGEYEAQLIADFDKLLPEIPPWKR
;
A
#
# COMPACT_ATOMS: atom_id res chain seq x y z
N ILE A 1 2.62 -1.53 10.81
CA ILE A 1 3.06 -0.43 11.68
C ILE A 1 2.86 0.94 11.03
N LYS A 2 3.35 1.22 9.79
CA LYS A 2 3.33 2.55 9.15
C LYS A 2 1.96 3.25 9.23
N HIS A 3 0.88 2.57 8.85
CA HIS A 3 -0.46 3.18 8.89
C HIS A 3 -0.95 3.44 10.32
N LYS A 4 -0.88 2.43 11.19
CA LYS A 4 -1.45 2.53 12.54
C LYS A 4 -0.67 3.50 13.44
N GLU A 5 0.66 3.49 13.36
CA GLU A 5 1.51 4.26 14.27
C GLU A 5 2.03 5.58 13.70
N CYS A 6 2.06 5.74 12.35
CA CYS A 6 2.58 6.95 11.73
C CYS A 6 1.49 7.76 11.02
N PHE A 7 0.73 7.16 10.10
CA PHE A 7 -0.29 7.89 9.34
C PHE A 7 -1.46 8.35 10.20
N ILE A 8 -2.10 7.43 10.91
CA ILE A 8 -3.33 7.69 11.66
C ILE A 8 -3.13 8.70 12.78
N PRO A 9 -2.10 8.61 13.63
CA PRO A 9 -1.85 9.63 14.66
C PRO A 9 -1.63 11.02 14.05
N ASN A 10 -0.91 11.11 12.94
CA ASN A 10 -0.70 12.37 12.24
C ASN A 10 -1.99 12.92 11.57
N ILE A 11 -2.88 12.05 11.04
CA ILE A 11 -4.22 12.49 10.61
C ILE A 11 -4.97 13.12 11.77
N ILE A 12 -5.06 12.42 12.90
CA ILE A 12 -5.76 12.92 14.10
C ILE A 12 -5.20 14.25 14.57
N LYS A 13 -3.87 14.38 14.63
CA LYS A 13 -3.17 15.57 15.09
C LYS A 13 -3.38 16.77 14.15
N HIS A 14 -3.11 16.60 12.89
CA HIS A 14 -3.07 17.72 11.92
C HIS A 14 -4.47 18.18 11.49
N TRP A 15 -5.48 17.32 11.60
CA TRP A 15 -6.86 17.64 11.22
C TRP A 15 -7.77 17.87 12.43
N ASN A 16 -7.19 17.98 13.65
CA ASN A 16 -7.89 18.27 14.91
C ASN A 16 -9.03 17.27 15.20
N LEU A 17 -8.78 15.97 14.94
CA LEU A 17 -9.77 14.90 15.10
C LEU A 17 -9.74 14.24 16.48
N GLN A 18 -9.09 14.84 17.49
CA GLN A 18 -9.01 14.31 18.84
C GLN A 18 -10.38 13.98 19.46
N PRO A 19 -11.42 14.83 19.32
CA PRO A 19 -12.75 14.53 19.85
C PRO A 19 -13.40 13.29 19.27
N VAL A 20 -12.98 12.89 18.04
CA VAL A 20 -13.52 11.76 17.29
C VAL A 20 -12.44 10.75 16.93
N SER A 21 -11.35 10.72 17.67
CA SER A 21 -10.14 9.94 17.36
C SER A 21 -10.40 8.43 17.20
N LYS A 22 -11.35 7.87 17.96
CA LYS A 22 -11.79 6.48 17.78
C LYS A 22 -12.28 6.24 16.35
N TYR A 23 -13.19 7.07 15.89
CA TYR A 23 -13.81 6.95 14.56
C TYR A 23 -12.84 7.28 13.44
N ALA A 24 -11.92 8.22 13.68
CA ALA A 24 -10.85 8.54 12.75
C ALA A 24 -9.90 7.35 12.54
N ARG A 25 -9.57 6.60 13.61
CA ARG A 25 -8.79 5.35 13.51
C ARG A 25 -9.54 4.31 12.69
N GLU A 26 -10.80 4.03 13.04
CA GLU A 26 -11.62 3.03 12.34
C GLU A 26 -11.76 3.36 10.85
N ALA A 27 -12.04 4.62 10.49
CA ALA A 27 -12.14 5.05 9.10
C ALA A 27 -10.80 4.93 8.35
N ALA A 28 -9.70 5.36 8.96
CA ALA A 28 -8.39 5.30 8.35
C ALA A 28 -7.85 3.87 8.22
N GLU A 29 -8.09 3.01 9.21
CA GLU A 29 -7.76 1.58 9.11
C GLU A 29 -8.57 0.91 8.01
N PHE A 30 -9.87 1.20 7.92
CA PHE A 30 -10.70 0.67 6.85
C PHE A 30 -10.16 1.06 5.47
N VAL A 31 -9.97 2.36 5.21
CA VAL A 31 -9.50 2.84 3.91
C VAL A 31 -8.13 2.27 3.55
N ASN A 32 -7.18 2.32 4.47
CA ASN A 32 -5.78 2.02 4.15
C ASN A 32 -5.39 0.55 4.30
N LEU A 33 -6.12 -0.24 5.11
CA LEU A 33 -5.71 -1.59 5.48
C LEU A 33 -6.73 -2.68 5.13
N TYR A 34 -8.04 -2.41 5.31
CA TYR A 34 -9.07 -3.46 5.32
C TYR A 34 -10.21 -3.18 4.33
N SER A 35 -9.90 -2.60 3.17
CA SER A 35 -10.87 -2.33 2.12
C SER A 35 -10.26 -2.47 0.72
N LYS A 36 -11.10 -2.43 -0.31
CA LYS A 36 -10.67 -2.41 -1.72
C LYS A 36 -9.77 -1.22 -2.09
N TRP A 37 -9.69 -0.21 -1.24
CA TRP A 37 -8.80 0.96 -1.43
C TRP A 37 -7.41 0.77 -0.81
N ARG A 38 -7.16 -0.37 -0.17
CA ARG A 38 -5.81 -0.69 0.34
C ARG A 38 -4.75 -0.43 -0.72
N GLY A 39 -3.68 0.26 -0.32
CA GLY A 39 -2.55 0.59 -1.20
C GLY A 39 -2.74 1.79 -2.12
N ILE A 40 -3.86 2.53 -2.02
CA ILE A 40 -4.01 3.79 -2.76
C ILE A 40 -3.07 4.88 -2.22
N ASN A 41 -2.86 5.92 -3.03
CA ASN A 41 -2.05 7.07 -2.63
C ASN A 41 -2.63 7.77 -1.39
N ARG A 42 -1.75 8.36 -0.55
CA ARG A 42 -2.12 9.00 0.72
C ARG A 42 -3.12 10.15 0.59
N TRP A 43 -3.10 10.89 -0.52
CA TRP A 43 -3.97 12.05 -0.73
C TRP A 43 -5.43 11.64 -0.94
N PRO A 44 -5.78 10.79 -1.92
CA PRO A 44 -7.13 10.25 -2.02
C PRO A 44 -7.55 9.43 -0.79
N ALA A 45 -6.63 8.70 -0.14
CA ALA A 45 -6.94 8.00 1.09
C ALA A 45 -7.37 8.95 2.21
N LEU A 46 -6.67 10.08 2.39
CA LEU A 46 -7.04 11.12 3.37
C LEU A 46 -8.44 11.68 3.12
N VAL A 47 -8.74 12.01 1.86
CA VAL A 47 -10.06 12.52 1.47
C VAL A 47 -11.15 11.52 1.81
N MET A 48 -10.97 10.24 1.46
CA MET A 48 -11.93 9.19 1.77
C MET A 48 -12.15 9.00 3.29
N VAL A 49 -11.10 9.13 4.09
CA VAL A 49 -11.22 9.09 5.55
C VAL A 49 -12.12 10.23 6.06
N MET A 50 -11.95 11.45 5.55
CA MET A 50 -12.79 12.59 5.92
C MET A 50 -14.23 12.42 5.46
N ASP A 51 -14.46 11.88 4.27
CA ASP A 51 -15.81 11.57 3.76
C ASP A 51 -16.53 10.57 4.68
N LEU A 52 -15.86 9.47 5.01
CA LEU A 52 -16.43 8.47 5.92
C LEU A 52 -16.73 9.03 7.32
N LEU A 53 -15.91 9.95 7.82
CA LEU A 53 -16.14 10.60 9.10
C LEU A 53 -17.37 11.53 9.06
N ARG A 54 -17.54 12.32 7.99
CA ARG A 54 -18.71 13.22 7.86
C ARG A 54 -20.03 12.48 7.82
N GLU A 55 -20.03 11.30 7.19
CA GLU A 55 -21.23 10.46 7.08
C GLU A 55 -21.58 9.71 8.37
N ARG A 56 -20.69 9.72 9.37
CA ARG A 56 -20.81 8.89 10.57
C ARG A 56 -21.69 9.56 11.63
N PRO A 57 -22.83 8.93 12.03
CA PRO A 57 -23.75 9.54 13.00
C PRO A 57 -23.09 9.91 14.33
N GLU A 58 -22.19 9.06 14.84
CA GLU A 58 -21.48 9.31 16.10
C GLU A 58 -20.54 10.52 16.02
N VAL A 59 -20.01 10.84 14.85
CA VAL A 59 -19.18 12.02 14.61
C VAL A 59 -20.07 13.27 14.57
N GLN A 60 -21.20 13.20 13.87
CA GLN A 60 -22.19 14.28 13.81
C GLN A 60 -22.75 14.62 15.18
N GLN A 61 -23.08 13.62 16.01
CA GLN A 61 -23.55 13.81 17.40
C GLN A 61 -22.54 14.51 18.31
N ARG A 62 -21.25 14.42 18.00
CA ARG A 62 -20.18 15.14 18.73
C ARG A 62 -19.92 16.55 18.21
N HIS A 63 -20.67 16.98 17.22
CA HIS A 63 -20.49 18.29 16.59
C HIS A 63 -19.04 18.57 16.13
N ALA A 64 -18.30 17.53 15.79
CA ALA A 64 -16.94 17.66 15.29
C ALA A 64 -16.94 18.22 13.86
N VAL A 65 -16.15 19.25 13.64
CA VAL A 65 -16.00 19.85 12.30
C VAL A 65 -15.02 19.00 11.49
N ILE A 66 -15.55 18.32 10.48
CA ILE A 66 -14.75 17.53 9.53
C ILE A 66 -14.65 18.32 8.23
N PRO A 67 -13.42 18.65 7.76
CA PRO A 67 -13.25 19.46 6.54
C PRO A 67 -13.74 18.76 5.28
N GLU A 68 -14.20 19.54 4.30
CA GLU A 68 -14.68 19.05 2.99
C GLU A 68 -13.54 18.59 2.06
N MET A 69 -12.32 18.98 2.34
CA MET A 69 -11.12 18.66 1.57
C MET A 69 -11.14 19.17 0.12
N ASN A 70 -11.74 20.35 -0.12
CA ASN A 70 -11.95 20.85 -1.47
C ASN A 70 -10.64 21.16 -2.21
N SER A 71 -9.68 21.79 -1.53
CA SER A 71 -8.40 22.15 -2.13
C SER A 71 -7.50 20.94 -2.36
N ILE A 72 -7.53 19.94 -1.44
CA ILE A 72 -6.86 18.66 -1.64
C ILE A 72 -7.50 17.87 -2.79
N ARG A 73 -8.82 17.90 -2.95
CA ARG A 73 -9.50 17.30 -4.12
C ARG A 73 -9.05 17.95 -5.42
N ALA A 74 -9.03 19.28 -5.47
CA ALA A 74 -8.55 20.02 -6.63
C ALA A 74 -7.11 19.66 -6.99
N PHE A 75 -6.23 19.49 -5.99
CA PHE A 75 -4.87 18.99 -6.21
C PHE A 75 -4.87 17.56 -6.76
N ILE A 76 -5.69 16.65 -6.23
CA ILE A 76 -5.78 15.26 -6.73
C ILE A 76 -6.20 15.22 -8.19
N ASP A 77 -7.15 16.08 -8.58
CA ASP A 77 -7.71 16.12 -9.94
C ASP A 77 -6.87 16.95 -10.92
N SER A 78 -5.85 17.65 -10.45
CA SER A 78 -5.07 18.62 -11.24
C SER A 78 -4.08 17.99 -12.23
N GLY A 79 -3.80 16.67 -12.09
CA GLY A 79 -2.81 15.97 -12.91
C GLY A 79 -1.35 16.13 -12.44
N TYR A 80 -1.09 16.94 -11.40
CA TYR A 80 0.24 16.97 -10.77
C TYR A 80 0.58 15.64 -10.08
N PRO A 81 1.88 15.29 -9.96
CA PRO A 81 2.26 14.09 -9.22
C PRO A 81 1.74 14.12 -7.77
N LEU A 82 1.08 13.06 -7.33
CA LEU A 82 0.53 12.93 -5.98
C LEU A 82 1.65 12.64 -4.95
N SER A 83 2.56 13.59 -4.80
CA SER A 83 3.73 13.58 -3.91
C SER A 83 3.84 14.90 -3.16
N ASN A 84 4.75 14.99 -2.17
CA ASN A 84 5.03 16.26 -1.48
C ASN A 84 5.55 17.33 -2.45
N ASP A 85 6.40 16.94 -3.39
CA ASP A 85 6.98 17.88 -4.34
C ASP A 85 5.94 18.29 -5.41
N GLY A 86 5.10 17.37 -5.86
CA GLY A 86 3.98 17.71 -6.74
C GLY A 86 2.98 18.67 -6.06
N LEU A 87 2.69 18.49 -4.76
CA LEU A 87 1.86 19.44 -4.01
C LEU A 87 2.53 20.81 -3.88
N LYS A 88 3.84 20.86 -3.58
CA LYS A 88 4.58 22.15 -3.53
C LYS A 88 4.55 22.86 -4.88
N GLN A 89 4.75 22.13 -5.98
CA GLN A 89 4.66 22.67 -7.33
C GLN A 89 3.26 23.20 -7.61
N TYR A 90 2.22 22.43 -7.31
CA TYR A 90 0.83 22.85 -7.44
C TYR A 90 0.56 24.14 -6.68
N MET A 91 0.96 24.23 -5.41
CA MET A 91 0.81 25.42 -4.57
C MET A 91 1.55 26.64 -5.15
N ALA A 92 2.73 26.46 -5.71
CA ALA A 92 3.52 27.53 -6.31
C ALA A 92 2.88 28.07 -7.59
N GLU A 93 2.24 27.23 -8.39
CA GLU A 93 1.69 27.58 -9.69
C GLU A 93 0.20 27.97 -9.65
N GLN A 94 -0.59 27.37 -8.77
CA GLN A 94 -2.05 27.55 -8.66
C GLN A 94 -2.47 28.37 -7.45
N GLY A 95 -1.54 28.66 -6.54
CA GLY A 95 -1.82 29.32 -5.27
C GLY A 95 -1.97 28.34 -4.10
N THR A 96 -1.94 28.89 -2.89
CA THR A 96 -2.02 28.14 -1.64
C THR A 96 -3.16 28.61 -0.75
N ASP A 97 -3.59 27.72 0.15
CA ASP A 97 -4.50 28.00 1.25
C ASP A 97 -4.14 27.17 2.48
N ASP A 98 -4.86 27.42 3.58
CA ASP A 98 -4.65 26.72 4.87
C ASP A 98 -4.83 25.21 4.77
N GLU A 99 -5.69 24.72 3.87
CA GLU A 99 -5.94 23.29 3.69
C GLU A 99 -4.77 22.60 3.00
N LEU A 100 -4.25 23.17 1.90
CA LEU A 100 -3.08 22.66 1.18
C LEU A 100 -1.84 22.69 2.07
N GLU A 101 -1.61 23.80 2.78
CA GLU A 101 -0.49 23.90 3.72
C GLU A 101 -0.59 22.86 4.86
N ARG A 102 -1.79 22.66 5.41
CA ARG A 102 -2.05 21.64 6.43
C ARG A 102 -1.81 20.25 5.89
N GLY A 103 -2.27 19.97 4.67
CA GLY A 103 -2.00 18.71 3.97
C GLY A 103 -0.51 18.44 3.81
N LEU A 104 0.26 19.43 3.36
CA LEU A 104 1.70 19.32 3.22
C LEU A 104 2.38 19.06 4.58
N ARG A 105 2.04 19.84 5.62
CA ARG A 105 2.55 19.64 6.99
C ARG A 105 2.24 18.23 7.51
N TRP A 106 1.01 17.75 7.29
CA TRP A 106 0.62 16.39 7.64
C TRP A 106 1.50 15.34 6.92
N SER A 107 1.65 15.47 5.62
CA SER A 107 2.39 14.50 4.82
C SER A 107 3.88 14.47 5.17
N LEU A 108 4.48 15.62 5.45
CA LEU A 108 5.86 15.72 5.93
C LEU A 108 6.01 15.12 7.34
N ALA A 109 5.06 15.37 8.25
CA ALA A 109 5.06 14.79 9.59
C ALA A 109 4.92 13.27 9.56
N VAL A 110 4.12 12.71 8.66
CA VAL A 110 4.03 11.26 8.43
C VAL A 110 5.40 10.69 8.03
N ASN A 111 6.08 11.33 7.08
CA ASN A 111 7.41 10.87 6.64
C ASN A 111 8.44 10.95 7.78
N ALA A 112 8.43 12.02 8.57
CA ALA A 112 9.31 12.17 9.73
C ALA A 112 9.03 11.10 10.80
N THR A 113 7.76 10.82 11.10
CA THR A 113 7.37 9.77 12.06
C THR A 113 7.80 8.39 11.56
N ILE A 114 7.67 8.12 10.24
CA ILE A 114 8.14 6.86 9.65
C ILE A 114 9.65 6.72 9.81
N ALA A 115 10.40 7.77 9.51
CA ALA A 115 11.87 7.75 9.62
C ALA A 115 12.34 7.53 11.06
N ASP A 116 11.60 8.04 12.06
CA ASP A 116 11.91 7.92 13.48
C ASP A 116 11.51 6.55 14.06
N MET A 117 10.34 6.02 13.67
CA MET A 117 9.75 4.85 14.34
C MET A 117 9.94 3.52 13.57
N VAL A 118 10.08 3.57 12.25
CA VAL A 118 10.06 2.35 11.43
C VAL A 118 11.48 1.84 11.20
N HIS A 119 12.00 1.15 12.18
CA HIS A 119 13.28 0.44 12.16
C HIS A 119 13.18 -0.83 13.03
N GLY A 120 14.06 -1.80 12.80
CA GLY A 120 14.09 -3.06 13.56
C GLY A 120 12.84 -3.93 13.37
N ILE A 121 12.09 -3.76 12.28
CA ILE A 121 10.87 -4.51 12.01
C ILE A 121 11.22 -5.67 11.08
N PRO A 122 11.25 -6.91 11.60
CA PRO A 122 11.65 -8.06 10.81
C PRO A 122 10.62 -8.36 9.70
N PRO A 123 11.05 -9.02 8.61
CA PRO A 123 10.10 -9.58 7.66
C PRO A 123 9.19 -10.60 8.36
N PHE A 124 8.02 -10.84 7.79
CA PHE A 124 7.13 -11.91 8.28
C PHE A 124 7.85 -13.27 8.26
N PRO A 125 7.46 -14.20 9.15
CA PRO A 125 7.91 -15.58 9.07
C PRO A 125 7.74 -16.14 7.65
N TYR A 126 8.64 -17.02 7.23
CA TYR A 126 8.70 -17.63 5.91
C TYR A 126 9.06 -16.72 4.72
N VAL A 127 9.21 -15.39 4.91
CA VAL A 127 9.70 -14.50 3.84
C VAL A 127 11.14 -14.83 3.48
N ARG A 128 12.02 -14.93 4.49
CA ARG A 128 13.44 -15.25 4.29
C ARG A 128 13.60 -16.62 3.64
N GLU A 129 12.92 -17.62 4.18
CA GLU A 129 12.94 -18.99 3.68
C GLU A 129 12.45 -19.07 2.22
N SER A 130 11.41 -18.30 1.88
CA SER A 130 10.92 -18.21 0.50
C SER A 130 11.96 -17.58 -0.42
N LEU A 131 12.60 -16.48 0.01
CA LEU A 131 13.65 -15.83 -0.75
C LEU A 131 14.87 -16.74 -0.96
N GLU A 132 15.27 -17.45 0.05
CA GLU A 132 16.37 -18.45 -0.03
C GLU A 132 16.02 -19.58 -0.99
N ALA A 133 14.82 -20.14 -0.91
CA ALA A 133 14.37 -21.20 -1.79
C ALA A 133 14.31 -20.79 -3.27
N MET A 134 14.08 -19.49 -3.56
CA MET A 134 14.04 -18.99 -4.93
C MET A 134 15.40 -18.76 -5.59
N GLN A 135 16.52 -18.72 -4.83
CA GLN A 135 17.82 -18.22 -5.30
C GLN A 135 18.36 -18.86 -6.58
N ASN A 136 18.08 -20.13 -6.80
CA ASN A 136 18.57 -20.87 -7.99
C ASN A 136 17.45 -21.20 -8.99
N HIS A 137 16.25 -20.71 -8.75
CA HIS A 137 15.06 -21.09 -9.51
C HIS A 137 14.33 -19.91 -10.15
N ALA A 138 14.49 -18.71 -9.61
CA ALA A 138 13.79 -17.53 -10.10
C ALA A 138 14.63 -16.25 -9.93
N ASP A 139 14.43 -15.29 -10.82
CA ASP A 139 14.89 -13.92 -10.62
C ASP A 139 13.87 -13.16 -9.77
N VAL A 140 14.30 -12.72 -8.59
CA VAL A 140 13.44 -12.00 -7.65
C VAL A 140 13.72 -10.49 -7.71
N ILE A 141 12.68 -9.70 -7.82
CA ILE A 141 12.75 -8.23 -7.77
C ILE A 141 11.75 -7.67 -6.76
N VAL A 142 12.08 -6.53 -6.17
CA VAL A 142 11.15 -5.75 -5.34
C VAL A 142 10.58 -4.61 -6.15
N VAL A 143 9.26 -4.48 -6.17
CA VAL A 143 8.56 -3.38 -6.84
C VAL A 143 7.62 -2.69 -5.86
N SER A 144 7.85 -1.41 -5.57
CA SER A 144 7.12 -0.71 -4.52
C SER A 144 6.83 0.75 -4.87
N ALA A 145 5.74 1.27 -4.30
CA ALA A 145 5.43 2.71 -4.28
C ALA A 145 6.10 3.45 -3.09
N THR A 146 6.98 2.78 -2.36
CA THR A 146 7.81 3.40 -1.30
C THR A 146 9.09 3.99 -1.91
N PRO A 147 9.65 5.09 -1.35
CA PRO A 147 10.93 5.62 -1.79
C PRO A 147 12.04 4.58 -1.74
N LEU A 148 12.90 4.57 -2.77
CA LEU A 148 13.98 3.60 -2.94
C LEU A 148 14.92 3.55 -1.74
N GLU A 149 15.30 4.72 -1.20
CA GLU A 149 16.18 4.81 -0.04
C GLU A 149 15.64 4.08 1.19
N ALA A 150 14.35 4.29 1.49
CA ALA A 150 13.68 3.63 2.62
C ALA A 150 13.59 2.10 2.42
N LEU A 151 13.25 1.65 1.21
CA LEU A 151 13.22 0.23 0.88
C LEU A 151 14.60 -0.42 1.01
N THR A 152 15.62 0.20 0.43
CA THR A 152 16.99 -0.34 0.47
C THR A 152 17.47 -0.48 1.90
N ARG A 153 17.25 0.55 2.73
CA ARG A 153 17.59 0.51 4.15
C ARG A 153 16.89 -0.64 4.88
N GLU A 154 15.56 -0.76 4.74
CA GLU A 154 14.77 -1.80 5.41
C GLU A 154 15.21 -3.22 4.97
N TRP A 155 15.50 -3.43 3.70
CA TRP A 155 15.94 -4.71 3.17
C TRP A 155 17.37 -5.07 3.59
N GLN A 156 18.26 -4.07 3.69
CA GLN A 156 19.63 -4.26 4.18
C GLN A 156 19.66 -4.51 5.69
N GLU A 157 18.86 -3.80 6.48
CA GLU A 157 18.75 -3.96 7.93
C GLU A 157 18.48 -5.43 8.34
N HIS A 158 17.70 -6.12 7.53
CA HIS A 158 17.32 -7.52 7.78
C HIS A 158 18.13 -8.53 6.97
N ASP A 159 19.19 -8.10 6.29
CA ASP A 159 20.07 -8.99 5.47
C ASP A 159 19.28 -9.84 4.47
N ILE A 160 18.26 -9.26 3.82
CA ILE A 160 17.45 -9.91 2.77
C ILE A 160 17.63 -9.27 1.40
N ALA A 161 18.28 -8.11 1.30
CA ALA A 161 18.57 -7.46 0.02
C ALA A 161 19.43 -8.32 -0.91
N LYS A 162 20.26 -9.19 -0.37
CA LYS A 162 21.13 -10.11 -1.12
C LYS A 162 20.37 -11.17 -1.94
N TYR A 163 19.09 -11.40 -1.62
CA TYR A 163 18.26 -12.40 -2.30
C TYR A 163 17.53 -11.85 -3.53
N VAL A 164 17.63 -10.54 -3.80
CA VAL A 164 16.90 -9.91 -4.91
C VAL A 164 17.86 -9.29 -5.92
N ARG A 165 17.48 -9.32 -7.20
CA ARG A 165 18.26 -8.73 -8.29
C ARG A 165 18.18 -7.21 -8.32
N VAL A 166 17.01 -6.68 -8.00
CA VAL A 166 16.70 -5.23 -8.06
C VAL A 166 15.71 -4.89 -6.97
N ILE A 167 15.91 -3.72 -6.35
CA ILE A 167 14.91 -3.04 -5.53
C ILE A 167 14.48 -1.80 -6.31
N ALA A 168 13.21 -1.76 -6.75
CA ALA A 168 12.64 -0.66 -7.51
C ALA A 168 11.63 0.12 -6.66
N GLY A 169 11.96 1.37 -6.35
CA GLY A 169 11.13 2.31 -5.60
C GLY A 169 10.25 3.18 -6.50
N GLN A 170 9.46 4.05 -5.88
CA GLN A 170 8.51 4.93 -6.58
C GLN A 170 9.17 5.86 -7.62
N GLU A 171 10.45 6.18 -7.46
CA GLU A 171 11.20 7.07 -8.36
C GLU A 171 11.47 6.43 -9.72
N MET A 172 11.39 5.12 -9.79
CA MET A 172 11.65 4.34 -11.01
C MET A 172 10.38 4.08 -11.83
N GLY A 173 9.21 4.50 -11.35
CA GLY A 173 7.92 4.32 -12.01
C GLY A 173 6.89 3.58 -11.17
N SER A 174 5.81 3.16 -11.80
CA SER A 174 4.74 2.36 -11.19
C SER A 174 5.09 0.87 -11.13
N LYS A 175 4.46 0.12 -10.24
CA LYS A 175 4.58 -1.35 -10.17
C LYS A 175 4.30 -2.04 -11.51
N ARG A 176 3.33 -1.51 -12.29
CA ARG A 176 3.00 -2.01 -13.62
C ARG A 176 4.18 -1.85 -14.59
N GLU A 177 4.81 -0.68 -14.59
CA GLU A 177 5.96 -0.39 -15.45
C GLU A 177 7.18 -1.20 -15.04
N HIS A 178 7.46 -1.30 -13.74
CA HIS A 178 8.54 -2.14 -13.22
C HIS A 178 8.39 -3.60 -13.69
N LEU A 179 7.19 -4.16 -13.55
CA LEU A 179 6.92 -5.53 -13.95
C LEU A 179 7.06 -5.71 -15.48
N ALA A 180 6.56 -4.74 -16.26
CA ALA A 180 6.74 -4.76 -17.71
C ALA A 180 8.23 -4.76 -18.12
N LEU A 181 9.03 -3.88 -17.53
CA LEU A 181 10.47 -3.78 -17.82
C LEU A 181 11.24 -5.03 -17.39
N ALA A 182 10.85 -5.63 -16.27
CA ALA A 182 11.54 -6.81 -15.74
C ALA A 182 11.20 -8.10 -16.49
N ALA A 183 9.94 -8.28 -16.87
CA ALA A 183 9.42 -9.58 -17.31
C ALA A 183 9.04 -9.65 -18.80
N LYS A 184 8.50 -8.56 -19.38
CA LYS A 184 7.95 -8.59 -20.73
C LYS A 184 9.00 -8.96 -21.78
N GLY A 185 8.72 -10.02 -22.53
CA GLY A 185 9.61 -10.54 -23.58
C GLY A 185 10.83 -11.32 -23.05
N LYS A 186 10.97 -11.48 -21.73
CA LYS A 186 12.03 -12.28 -21.10
C LYS A 186 11.50 -13.60 -20.55
N TYR A 187 10.29 -13.60 -20.01
CA TYR A 187 9.64 -14.77 -19.42
C TYR A 187 8.27 -15.00 -20.06
N PRO A 188 7.81 -16.25 -20.19
CA PRO A 188 6.41 -16.54 -20.48
C PRO A 188 5.50 -15.99 -19.37
N PRO A 189 4.26 -15.57 -19.67
CA PRO A 189 3.34 -15.00 -18.68
C PRO A 189 3.11 -15.88 -17.44
N ASP A 190 2.95 -17.18 -17.63
CA ASP A 190 2.77 -18.19 -16.59
C ASP A 190 4.04 -18.49 -15.74
N HIS A 191 5.17 -17.89 -16.13
CA HIS A 191 6.45 -17.92 -15.38
C HIS A 191 6.75 -16.59 -14.68
N VAL A 192 5.77 -15.71 -14.58
CA VAL A 192 5.88 -14.44 -13.86
C VAL A 192 4.83 -14.43 -12.75
N LEU A 193 5.28 -14.30 -11.50
CA LEU A 193 4.41 -14.25 -10.33
C LEU A 193 4.65 -12.96 -9.54
N MET A 194 3.59 -12.21 -9.32
CA MET A 194 3.61 -11.08 -8.41
C MET A 194 3.03 -11.49 -7.05
N VAL A 195 3.80 -11.30 -5.99
CA VAL A 195 3.36 -11.46 -4.60
C VAL A 195 3.03 -10.08 -4.05
N GLY A 196 1.81 -9.88 -3.57
CA GLY A 196 1.38 -8.56 -3.11
C GLY A 196 0.17 -8.60 -2.19
N ASP A 197 -0.08 -7.47 -1.50
CA ASP A 197 -1.09 -7.36 -0.44
C ASP A 197 -2.22 -6.37 -0.75
N ALA A 198 -2.22 -5.80 -1.96
CA ALA A 198 -3.17 -4.77 -2.36
C ALA A 198 -3.83 -5.06 -3.72
N PRO A 199 -5.07 -4.60 -3.95
CA PRO A 199 -5.71 -4.69 -5.27
C PRO A 199 -4.90 -4.06 -6.40
N GLY A 200 -4.08 -3.04 -6.08
CA GLY A 200 -3.14 -2.43 -7.03
C GLY A 200 -2.05 -3.39 -7.51
N ASP A 201 -1.61 -4.33 -6.67
CA ASP A 201 -0.63 -5.36 -7.03
C ASP A 201 -1.24 -6.35 -8.01
N MET A 202 -2.43 -6.83 -7.71
CA MET A 202 -3.18 -7.71 -8.61
C MET A 202 -3.44 -7.04 -9.96
N LYS A 203 -3.83 -5.75 -9.97
CA LYS A 203 -4.01 -4.99 -11.22
C LYS A 203 -2.71 -4.86 -12.02
N ALA A 204 -1.57 -4.64 -11.35
CA ALA A 204 -0.27 -4.57 -12.00
C ALA A 204 0.14 -5.92 -12.59
N ALA A 205 -0.10 -7.03 -11.88
CA ALA A 205 0.12 -8.38 -12.38
C ALA A 205 -0.73 -8.65 -13.63
N ARG A 206 -2.05 -8.44 -13.55
CA ARG A 206 -2.98 -8.66 -14.69
C ARG A 206 -2.66 -7.81 -15.91
N ALA A 207 -2.22 -6.56 -15.71
CA ALA A 207 -1.82 -5.68 -16.82
C ALA A 207 -0.55 -6.15 -17.56
N ASN A 208 0.16 -7.13 -17.02
CA ASN A 208 1.36 -7.75 -17.58
C ASN A 208 1.17 -9.25 -17.85
N ASP A 209 -0.06 -9.73 -17.83
CA ASP A 209 -0.42 -11.16 -18.00
C ASP A 209 0.28 -12.08 -16.98
N ALA A 210 0.73 -11.53 -15.86
CA ALA A 210 1.41 -12.26 -14.79
C ALA A 210 0.43 -12.87 -13.81
N LEU A 211 0.85 -13.95 -13.15
CA LEU A 211 0.15 -14.59 -12.03
C LEU A 211 0.24 -13.72 -10.78
N PHE A 212 -0.70 -13.93 -9.86
CA PHE A 212 -0.75 -13.16 -8.60
C PHE A 212 -0.90 -14.08 -7.38
N PHE A 213 -0.03 -13.89 -6.40
CA PHE A 213 -0.18 -14.49 -5.07
C PHE A 213 -0.57 -13.41 -4.05
N PRO A 214 -1.75 -13.48 -3.43
CA PRO A 214 -2.19 -12.52 -2.43
C PRO A 214 -1.55 -12.80 -1.05
N VAL A 215 -0.97 -11.76 -0.46
CA VAL A 215 -0.68 -11.72 0.98
C VAL A 215 -1.90 -11.12 1.65
N ASN A 216 -2.68 -11.94 2.34
CA ASN A 216 -3.99 -11.57 2.87
C ASN A 216 -3.88 -10.58 4.03
N PRO A 217 -4.54 -9.41 3.97
CA PRO A 217 -4.52 -8.44 5.04
C PRO A 217 -5.06 -8.98 6.37
N GLY A 218 -4.24 -8.87 7.43
CA GLY A 218 -4.53 -9.43 8.75
C GLY A 218 -4.19 -10.93 8.90
N HIS A 219 -3.72 -11.57 7.84
CA HIS A 219 -3.32 -12.97 7.75
C HIS A 219 -2.00 -13.10 6.99
N GLU A 220 -1.09 -12.14 7.21
CA GLU A 220 0.16 -12.05 6.46
C GLU A 220 1.07 -13.25 6.74
N GLU A 221 1.16 -13.69 8.00
CA GLU A 221 1.99 -14.82 8.41
C GLU A 221 1.51 -16.13 7.77
N GLU A 222 0.20 -16.41 7.84
CA GLU A 222 -0.40 -17.59 7.20
C GLU A 222 -0.26 -17.56 5.67
N SER A 223 -0.30 -16.37 5.08
CA SER A 223 -0.10 -16.20 3.63
C SER A 223 1.32 -16.54 3.22
N TRP A 224 2.33 -16.05 3.96
CA TRP A 224 3.73 -16.37 3.70
C TRP A 224 4.07 -17.84 4.00
N GLU A 225 3.46 -18.43 5.03
CA GLU A 225 3.58 -19.87 5.29
C GLU A 225 3.04 -20.70 4.13
N ARG A 226 1.83 -20.36 3.63
CA ARG A 226 1.23 -21.01 2.45
C ARG A 226 2.09 -20.82 1.20
N PHE A 227 2.62 -19.61 0.99
CA PHE A 227 3.50 -19.35 -0.14
C PHE A 227 4.71 -20.27 -0.11
N TYR A 228 5.42 -20.31 1.01
CA TYR A 228 6.61 -21.14 1.19
C TYR A 228 6.35 -22.63 1.04
N LYS A 229 5.32 -23.13 1.72
CA LYS A 229 5.04 -24.58 1.78
C LYS A 229 4.34 -25.15 0.55
N GLU A 230 3.60 -24.31 -0.20
CA GLU A 230 2.75 -24.77 -1.29
C GLU A 230 2.87 -23.89 -2.55
N GLY A 231 2.60 -22.59 -2.44
CA GLY A 231 2.46 -21.69 -3.58
C GLY A 231 3.72 -21.59 -4.43
N LEU A 232 4.88 -21.48 -3.81
CA LEU A 232 6.17 -21.43 -4.49
C LEU A 232 6.44 -22.71 -5.30
N GLN A 233 6.21 -23.88 -4.70
CA GLN A 233 6.43 -25.13 -5.40
C GLN A 233 5.48 -25.34 -6.57
N LYS A 234 4.20 -24.97 -6.41
CA LYS A 234 3.23 -25.00 -7.51
C LYS A 234 3.63 -24.07 -8.64
N PHE A 235 4.12 -22.87 -8.31
CA PHE A 235 4.61 -21.93 -9.32
C PHE A 235 5.80 -22.48 -10.10
N LEU A 236 6.81 -23.00 -9.41
CA LEU A 236 8.00 -23.59 -10.03
C LEU A 236 7.70 -24.82 -10.90
N ASN A 237 6.66 -25.57 -10.56
CA ASN A 237 6.21 -26.76 -11.31
C ASN A 237 5.23 -26.41 -12.46
N GLY A 238 4.79 -25.14 -12.61
CA GLY A 238 3.78 -24.77 -13.60
C GLY A 238 2.34 -25.18 -13.22
N GLU A 239 2.08 -25.46 -11.95
CA GLU A 239 0.77 -25.91 -11.41
C GLU A 239 0.01 -24.78 -10.69
N TYR A 240 0.53 -23.54 -10.76
CA TYR A 240 -0.04 -22.40 -10.02
C TYR A 240 -1.26 -21.77 -10.72
N ALA A 241 -1.19 -21.66 -12.05
CA ALA A 241 -2.22 -21.01 -12.85
C ALA A 241 -3.55 -21.81 -12.82
N GLY A 242 -4.66 -21.09 -12.97
CA GLY A 242 -5.99 -21.70 -13.04
C GLY A 242 -6.71 -21.77 -11.70
N GLU A 243 -7.18 -22.94 -11.30
CA GLU A 243 -8.07 -23.10 -10.13
C GLU A 243 -7.41 -22.67 -8.81
N TYR A 244 -6.13 -23.01 -8.63
CA TYR A 244 -5.40 -22.65 -7.41
C TYR A 244 -5.28 -21.12 -7.25
N GLU A 245 -4.83 -20.42 -8.27
CA GLU A 245 -4.74 -18.96 -8.25
C GLU A 245 -6.13 -18.31 -8.07
N ALA A 246 -7.13 -18.82 -8.80
CA ALA A 246 -8.50 -18.30 -8.73
C ALA A 246 -9.09 -18.39 -7.31
N GLN A 247 -8.84 -19.49 -6.62
CA GLN A 247 -9.29 -19.68 -5.23
C GLN A 247 -8.60 -18.68 -4.28
N LEU A 248 -7.29 -18.49 -4.42
CA LEU A 248 -6.55 -17.52 -3.59
C LEU A 248 -7.06 -16.10 -3.79
N ILE A 249 -7.33 -15.71 -5.03
CA ILE A 249 -7.87 -14.37 -5.35
C ILE A 249 -9.29 -14.22 -4.81
N ALA A 250 -10.14 -15.24 -4.93
CA ALA A 250 -11.50 -15.20 -4.40
C ALA A 250 -11.53 -15.03 -2.87
N ASP A 251 -10.59 -15.64 -2.16
CA ASP A 251 -10.46 -15.49 -0.71
C ASP A 251 -9.91 -14.10 -0.34
N PHE A 252 -8.94 -13.59 -1.07
CA PHE A 252 -8.41 -12.23 -0.91
C PHE A 252 -9.49 -11.15 -1.11
N ASP A 253 -10.33 -11.29 -2.15
CA ASP A 253 -11.41 -10.33 -2.44
C ASP A 253 -12.45 -10.25 -1.30
N LYS A 254 -12.71 -11.36 -0.60
CA LYS A 254 -13.63 -11.39 0.55
C LYS A 254 -13.11 -10.57 1.74
N LEU A 255 -11.79 -10.45 1.89
CA LEU A 255 -11.16 -9.71 2.99
C LEU A 255 -11.16 -8.20 2.78
N LEU A 256 -11.48 -7.73 1.57
CA LEU A 256 -11.40 -6.33 1.17
C LEU A 256 -12.78 -5.77 0.78
N PRO A 257 -13.69 -5.54 1.73
CA PRO A 257 -15.02 -5.01 1.46
C PRO A 257 -14.97 -3.55 0.96
N GLU A 258 -15.99 -3.16 0.18
CA GLU A 258 -16.22 -1.76 -0.22
C GLU A 258 -16.98 -0.97 0.87
N ILE A 259 -17.85 -1.66 1.61
CA ILE A 259 -18.72 -1.04 2.61
C ILE A 259 -18.09 -1.22 4.00
N PRO A 260 -17.84 -0.13 4.74
CA PRO A 260 -17.26 -0.23 6.07
C PRO A 260 -18.21 -0.94 7.05
N PRO A 261 -17.66 -1.62 8.08
CA PRO A 261 -18.44 -2.43 9.02
C PRO A 261 -19.58 -1.68 9.74
N TRP A 262 -19.38 -0.39 10.02
CA TRP A 262 -20.38 0.46 10.69
C TRP A 262 -21.52 0.95 9.80
N LYS A 263 -21.50 0.61 8.50
CA LYS A 263 -22.62 0.88 7.54
C LYS A 263 -23.41 -0.39 7.18
N ARG A 264 -23.09 -1.51 7.81
CA ARG A 264 -23.76 -2.80 7.60
C ARG A 264 -24.92 -2.99 8.56
#